data_d57bc59a7521e69657a7304572ddfb93
#
_entry.id   d57bc59a7521e69657a7304572ddfb93
#
_cell.length_a   1.000
_cell.length_b   1.000
_cell.length_c   1.000
_cell.angle_alpha   90.00
_cell.angle_beta   90.00
_cell.angle_gamma   90.00
#
_symmetry.space_group_name_H-M   'P 1'
#
loop_
_entity.id
_entity.type
_entity.pdbx_description
1 polymer ?
#
loop_
_entity_poly.entity_id
_entity_poly.type
_entity_poly.pdbx_seq_one_letter_code
_entity_poly.pdbx_strand_id
1 'polypeptide(L)'
;MNRYWAVLLLLFSAAAHTPAQTISPVIQEYQGKADGKFQIYNDGEVPLTVVLEPHSFGVDATGNPTFRKLDPEIHVQLSSTSFRLQPKQTYFVFYKASSETLPNWFCIYATVTGGTTSTGIKLALQLPHTVYLLDKNALNPDQIAWVRAESSAAGNKRQIVAEVENHSNAFSRVRDVQVTSANGKQSFAGFPLFPGQRRLIELDWDGSAAPERIQLDFDHFKKESDLKAASSAQ
;
A
#
# COMPACT_ATOMS: atom_id res chain seq x y z
N MET A 1 18.56 -33.16 -41.36
CA MET A 1 18.88 -32.59 -40.03
C MET A 1 18.56 -31.11 -40.04
N ASN A 2 17.68 -30.64 -39.17
CA ASN A 2 17.49 -29.24 -38.69
C ASN A 2 16.66 -28.24 -39.56
N ARG A 3 15.42 -28.58 -39.89
CA ARG A 3 14.43 -27.58 -40.32
C ARG A 3 13.41 -27.19 -39.23
N TYR A 4 13.45 -27.84 -38.08
CA TYR A 4 12.47 -27.61 -36.97
C TYR A 4 12.93 -26.65 -35.87
N TRP A 5 14.20 -26.27 -35.87
CA TRP A 5 14.73 -25.30 -34.85
C TRP A 5 14.42 -23.84 -35.15
N ALA A 6 14.13 -23.48 -36.42
CA ALA A 6 13.79 -22.11 -36.81
C ALA A 6 12.35 -21.70 -36.45
N VAL A 7 11.44 -22.67 -36.26
CA VAL A 7 10.04 -22.39 -35.89
C VAL A 7 9.86 -22.14 -34.40
N LEU A 8 10.73 -22.68 -33.55
CA LEU A 8 10.65 -22.52 -32.08
C LEU A 8 11.11 -21.14 -31.60
N LEU A 9 11.93 -20.43 -32.38
CA LEU A 9 12.47 -19.11 -32.03
C LEU A 9 11.52 -17.94 -32.35
N LEU A 10 10.50 -18.18 -33.18
CA LEU A 10 9.52 -17.15 -33.58
C LEU A 10 8.31 -17.04 -32.62
N LEU A 11 8.16 -17.95 -31.68
CA LEU A 11 7.05 -17.96 -30.73
C LEU A 11 7.32 -17.16 -29.45
N PHE A 12 8.53 -16.61 -29.24
CA PHE A 12 8.92 -15.90 -28.02
C PHE A 12 8.86 -14.37 -28.11
N SER A 13 8.45 -13.77 -29.21
CA SER A 13 8.54 -12.32 -29.43
C SER A 13 7.24 -11.54 -29.41
N ALA A 14 6.13 -12.12 -28.95
CA ALA A 14 4.88 -11.38 -28.73
C ALA A 14 4.62 -11.18 -27.22
N ALA A 15 5.57 -10.59 -26.50
CA ALA A 15 5.23 -9.92 -25.24
C ALA A 15 4.37 -8.71 -25.58
N ALA A 16 3.04 -8.90 -25.64
CA ALA A 16 2.09 -7.81 -25.78
C ALA A 16 2.32 -6.85 -24.61
N HIS A 17 2.95 -5.71 -24.88
CA HIS A 17 3.01 -4.61 -23.94
C HIS A 17 1.59 -4.10 -23.76
N THR A 18 0.97 -4.46 -22.65
CA THR A 18 -0.32 -3.86 -22.27
C THR A 18 -0.04 -2.42 -21.83
N PRO A 19 -0.55 -1.41 -22.57
CA PRO A 19 -0.37 -0.02 -22.18
C PRO A 19 -1.01 0.20 -20.81
N ALA A 20 -0.23 0.71 -19.86
CA ALA A 20 -0.66 0.96 -18.50
C ALA A 20 -0.59 2.45 -18.18
N GLN A 21 -1.64 2.97 -17.55
CA GLN A 21 -1.59 4.29 -16.93
C GLN A 21 -0.92 4.18 -15.58
N THR A 22 -0.03 5.10 -15.27
CA THR A 22 0.70 5.10 -14.01
C THR A 22 0.58 6.44 -13.28
N ILE A 23 0.57 6.37 -11.94
CA ILE A 23 0.67 7.52 -11.05
C ILE A 23 1.94 7.38 -10.20
N SER A 24 2.68 8.48 -10.01
CA SER A 24 3.92 8.45 -9.23
C SER A 24 4.22 9.80 -8.60
N PRO A 25 4.64 9.83 -7.32
CA PRO A 25 4.65 8.73 -6.38
C PRO A 25 3.22 8.31 -5.96
N VAL A 26 3.06 7.08 -5.51
CA VAL A 26 1.76 6.58 -5.00
C VAL A 26 1.49 7.07 -3.58
N ILE A 27 2.54 7.23 -2.77
CA ILE A 27 2.47 7.63 -1.36
C ILE A 27 3.47 8.76 -1.11
N GLN A 28 3.04 9.79 -0.39
CA GLN A 28 3.90 10.85 0.14
C GLN A 28 3.57 11.16 1.59
N GLU A 29 4.59 11.46 2.38
CA GLU A 29 4.51 11.77 3.81
C GLU A 29 5.13 13.15 4.05
N TYR A 30 4.43 14.00 4.81
CA TYR A 30 4.83 15.37 5.11
C TYR A 30 4.72 15.65 6.61
N GLN A 31 5.63 16.42 7.14
CA GLN A 31 5.54 16.94 8.51
C GLN A 31 4.66 18.19 8.52
N GLY A 32 3.45 18.07 9.06
CA GLY A 32 2.48 19.15 9.18
C GLY A 32 1.72 19.43 7.89
N LYS A 33 2.24 20.30 7.02
CA LYS A 33 1.59 20.71 5.76
C LYS A 33 2.29 20.10 4.56
N ALA A 34 1.52 19.78 3.53
CA ALA A 34 2.03 19.32 2.25
C ALA A 34 2.15 20.47 1.23
N ASP A 35 3.26 20.51 0.53
CA ASP A 35 3.46 21.25 -0.73
C ASP A 35 4.16 20.28 -1.69
N GLY A 36 3.37 19.64 -2.55
CA GLY A 36 3.81 18.48 -3.28
C GLY A 36 3.36 18.41 -4.72
N LYS A 37 3.83 17.40 -5.40
CA LYS A 37 3.41 17.06 -6.76
C LYS A 37 3.39 15.57 -6.98
N PHE A 38 2.54 15.14 -7.89
CA PHE A 38 2.58 13.80 -8.49
C PHE A 38 2.41 13.91 -10.00
N GLN A 39 2.73 12.85 -10.69
CA GLN A 39 2.58 12.77 -12.15
C GLN A 39 1.67 11.61 -12.53
N ILE A 40 0.95 11.82 -13.63
CA ILE A 40 0.19 10.76 -14.30
C ILE A 40 0.73 10.63 -15.70
N TYR A 41 1.04 9.40 -16.10
CA TYR A 41 1.55 9.07 -17.43
C TYR A 41 0.54 8.21 -18.19
N ASN A 42 0.26 8.59 -19.43
CA ASN A 42 -0.55 7.81 -20.36
C ASN A 42 0.36 7.02 -21.31
N ASP A 43 0.57 5.74 -21.03
CA ASP A 43 1.33 4.85 -21.91
C ASP A 43 0.48 4.33 -23.11
N GLY A 44 -0.80 4.68 -23.17
CA GLY A 44 -1.69 4.30 -24.25
C GLY A 44 -1.51 5.12 -25.52
N GLU A 45 -2.26 4.72 -26.55
CA GLU A 45 -2.29 5.38 -27.88
C GLU A 45 -3.51 6.29 -28.07
N VAL A 46 -4.38 6.38 -27.07
CA VAL A 46 -5.59 7.20 -27.13
C VAL A 46 -5.57 8.29 -26.04
N PRO A 47 -6.16 9.47 -26.31
CA PRO A 47 -6.29 10.50 -25.30
C PRO A 47 -7.23 10.05 -24.18
N LEU A 48 -6.88 10.41 -22.94
CA LEU A 48 -7.63 10.10 -21.73
C LEU A 48 -8.16 11.37 -21.08
N THR A 49 -9.28 11.27 -20.39
CA THR A 49 -9.78 12.31 -19.48
C THR A 49 -9.47 11.88 -18.06
N VAL A 50 -8.91 12.79 -17.27
CA VAL A 50 -8.58 12.57 -15.86
C VAL A 50 -9.39 13.53 -15.01
N VAL A 51 -10.03 13.00 -13.96
CA VAL A 51 -10.72 13.77 -12.92
C VAL A 51 -10.07 13.45 -11.58
N LEU A 52 -9.76 14.46 -10.79
CA LEU A 52 -9.09 14.35 -9.50
C LEU A 52 -10.04 14.67 -8.36
N GLU A 53 -10.15 13.76 -7.41
CA GLU A 53 -11.03 13.89 -6.26
C GLU A 53 -10.31 13.48 -4.97
N PRO A 54 -10.13 14.43 -4.00
CA PRO A 54 -9.62 14.10 -2.69
C PRO A 54 -10.68 13.39 -1.83
N HIS A 55 -10.28 12.32 -1.15
CA HIS A 55 -11.11 11.54 -0.23
C HIS A 55 -10.35 11.25 1.06
N SER A 56 -11.03 11.32 2.20
CA SER A 56 -10.52 10.73 3.44
C SER A 56 -10.71 9.22 3.42
N PHE A 57 -9.92 8.50 4.19
CA PHE A 57 -10.11 7.07 4.37
C PHE A 57 -9.80 6.62 5.80
N GLY A 58 -10.43 5.55 6.22
CA GLY A 58 -10.07 4.77 7.39
C GLY A 58 -9.51 3.42 6.96
N VAL A 59 -8.84 2.73 7.86
CA VAL A 59 -8.29 1.39 7.60
C VAL A 59 -8.76 0.48 8.73
N ASP A 60 -9.37 -0.65 8.39
CA ASP A 60 -9.82 -1.64 9.37
C ASP A 60 -8.65 -2.45 9.97
N ALA A 61 -8.96 -3.33 10.91
CA ALA A 61 -7.95 -4.17 11.56
C ALA A 61 -7.22 -5.10 10.58
N THR A 62 -7.84 -5.49 9.47
CA THR A 62 -7.24 -6.34 8.44
C THR A 62 -6.42 -5.54 7.41
N GLY A 63 -6.54 -4.19 7.44
CA GLY A 63 -5.81 -3.28 6.57
C GLY A 63 -6.55 -2.86 5.32
N ASN A 64 -7.83 -3.17 5.22
CA ASN A 64 -8.64 -2.76 4.10
C ASN A 64 -9.03 -1.29 4.26
N PRO A 65 -8.80 -0.44 3.26
CA PRO A 65 -9.21 0.96 3.31
C PRO A 65 -10.71 1.10 3.03
N THR A 66 -11.34 2.01 3.78
CA THR A 66 -12.70 2.47 3.50
C THR A 66 -12.66 3.96 3.21
N PHE A 67 -13.04 4.35 2.00
CA PHE A 67 -13.00 5.73 1.53
C PHE A 67 -14.33 6.44 1.78
N ARG A 68 -14.23 7.75 2.07
CA ARG A 68 -15.37 8.63 2.30
C ARG A 68 -15.08 10.03 1.74
N LYS A 69 -16.08 10.88 1.74
CA LYS A 69 -15.90 12.31 1.41
C LYS A 69 -14.78 12.90 2.26
N LEU A 70 -14.02 13.82 1.70
CA LEU A 70 -12.94 14.52 2.41
C LEU A 70 -13.46 15.13 3.71
N ASP A 71 -12.77 14.84 4.80
CA ASP A 71 -13.11 15.37 6.13
C ASP A 71 -12.96 16.90 6.15
N PRO A 72 -13.85 17.65 6.81
CA PRO A 72 -13.89 19.10 6.73
C PRO A 72 -12.63 19.79 7.28
N GLU A 73 -11.92 19.12 8.20
CA GLU A 73 -10.65 19.63 8.77
C GLU A 73 -9.45 19.49 7.82
N ILE A 74 -9.61 18.75 6.70
CA ILE A 74 -8.55 18.59 5.70
C ILE A 74 -8.80 19.55 4.55
N HIS A 75 -7.85 20.43 4.30
CA HIS A 75 -7.91 21.40 3.21
C HIS A 75 -6.93 21.00 2.12
N VAL A 76 -7.44 20.75 0.91
CA VAL A 76 -6.65 20.37 -0.27
C VAL A 76 -6.89 21.34 -1.40
N GLN A 77 -5.82 21.89 -1.95
CA GLN A 77 -5.83 22.72 -3.14
C GLN A 77 -5.01 22.04 -4.24
N LEU A 78 -5.65 21.77 -5.38
CA LEU A 78 -5.02 21.15 -6.55
C LEU A 78 -4.78 22.20 -7.64
N SER A 79 -3.70 22.08 -8.39
CA SER A 79 -3.42 22.92 -9.57
C SER A 79 -4.42 22.69 -10.70
N SER A 80 -5.06 21.53 -10.74
CA SER A 80 -6.16 21.19 -11.65
C SER A 80 -7.01 20.09 -11.04
N THR A 81 -8.32 20.13 -11.26
CA THR A 81 -9.25 19.07 -10.84
C THR A 81 -9.66 18.16 -11.99
N SER A 82 -9.42 18.58 -13.24
CA SER A 82 -9.62 17.74 -14.42
C SER A 82 -8.74 18.22 -15.58
N PHE A 83 -8.31 17.30 -16.43
CA PHE A 83 -7.52 17.58 -17.63
C PHE A 83 -7.60 16.45 -18.65
N ARG A 84 -7.20 16.76 -19.87
CA ARG A 84 -7.02 15.78 -20.93
C ARG A 84 -5.55 15.40 -21.03
N LEU A 85 -5.26 14.11 -21.05
CA LEU A 85 -3.92 13.53 -21.11
C LEU A 85 -3.74 12.87 -22.49
N GLN A 86 -2.86 13.43 -23.31
CA GLN A 86 -2.59 12.91 -24.66
C GLN A 86 -1.84 11.58 -24.59
N PRO A 87 -1.83 10.79 -25.69
CA PRO A 87 -0.97 9.61 -25.78
C PRO A 87 0.49 9.93 -25.47
N LYS A 88 1.15 9.06 -24.70
CA LYS A 88 2.57 9.17 -24.32
C LYS A 88 2.92 10.46 -23.57
N GLN A 89 1.92 11.14 -22.99
CA GLN A 89 2.09 12.36 -22.23
C GLN A 89 2.21 12.08 -20.74
N THR A 90 3.07 12.84 -20.05
CA THR A 90 3.11 12.99 -18.59
C THR A 90 2.46 14.32 -18.22
N TYR A 91 1.57 14.30 -17.24
CA TYR A 91 0.99 15.50 -16.64
C TYR A 91 1.35 15.59 -15.15
N PHE A 92 1.83 16.77 -14.72
CA PHE A 92 2.18 17.03 -13.33
C PHE A 92 1.04 17.77 -12.64
N VAL A 93 0.60 17.24 -11.52
CA VAL A 93 -0.37 17.86 -10.62
C VAL A 93 0.38 18.36 -9.39
N PHE A 94 0.28 19.67 -9.12
CA PHE A 94 0.79 20.28 -7.89
C PHE A 94 -0.35 20.38 -6.90
N TYR A 95 -0.05 20.22 -5.62
CA TYR A 95 -1.06 20.37 -4.57
C TYR A 95 -0.46 20.97 -3.30
N LYS A 96 -1.33 21.65 -2.55
CA LYS A 96 -1.09 22.07 -1.17
C LYS A 96 -2.14 21.44 -0.30
N ALA A 97 -1.73 20.93 0.87
CA ALA A 97 -2.67 20.38 1.83
C ALA A 97 -2.28 20.72 3.27
N SER A 98 -3.28 20.86 4.10
CA SER A 98 -3.15 21.07 5.54
C SER A 98 -4.32 20.43 6.27
N SER A 99 -4.16 20.17 7.56
CA SER A 99 -5.23 19.73 8.44
C SER A 99 -5.20 20.52 9.74
N GLU A 100 -6.37 20.72 10.35
CA GLU A 100 -6.51 21.36 11.67
C GLU A 100 -5.98 20.46 12.78
N THR A 101 -6.04 19.15 12.56
CA THR A 101 -5.54 18.13 13.49
C THR A 101 -4.51 17.24 12.81
N LEU A 102 -3.49 16.81 13.55
CA LEU A 102 -2.43 15.92 13.07
C LEU A 102 -2.26 14.75 14.04
N PRO A 103 -1.89 13.57 13.55
CA PRO A 103 -1.72 13.22 12.14
C PRO A 103 -3.07 13.11 11.42
N ASN A 104 -3.07 13.35 10.11
CA ASN A 104 -4.23 13.14 9.26
C ASN A 104 -3.80 12.63 7.88
N TRP A 105 -4.73 12.06 7.09
CA TRP A 105 -4.40 11.46 5.81
C TRP A 105 -5.59 11.47 4.86
N PHE A 106 -5.26 11.50 3.58
CA PHE A 106 -6.24 11.47 2.50
C PHE A 106 -5.64 10.84 1.24
N CYS A 107 -6.50 10.51 0.30
CA CYS A 107 -6.14 10.01 -1.01
C CYS A 107 -6.69 10.94 -2.09
N ILE A 108 -5.88 11.32 -3.07
CA ILE A 108 -6.33 11.96 -4.29
C ILE A 108 -6.54 10.85 -5.32
N TYR A 109 -7.80 10.56 -5.66
CA TYR A 109 -8.11 9.64 -6.73
C TYR A 109 -8.01 10.35 -8.08
N ALA A 110 -7.26 9.76 -8.99
CA ALA A 110 -7.28 10.11 -10.39
C ALA A 110 -8.18 9.10 -11.13
N THR A 111 -9.40 9.50 -11.43
CA THR A 111 -10.32 8.70 -12.26
C THR A 111 -9.99 8.96 -13.73
N VAL A 112 -9.44 7.94 -14.39
CA VAL A 112 -9.00 7.99 -15.78
C VAL A 112 -10.04 7.30 -16.66
N THR A 113 -10.53 8.01 -17.68
CA THR A 113 -11.53 7.51 -18.65
C THR A 113 -11.11 7.81 -20.07
N GLY A 114 -11.75 7.14 -21.03
CA GLY A 114 -11.48 7.32 -22.48
C GLY A 114 -10.78 6.14 -23.13
N GLY A 115 -10.24 5.20 -22.34
CA GLY A 115 -9.77 3.92 -22.85
C GLY A 115 -10.94 3.02 -23.25
N THR A 116 -10.80 2.32 -24.38
CA THR A 116 -11.72 1.26 -24.81
C THR A 116 -10.94 -0.01 -25.06
N THR A 117 -11.53 -1.15 -24.68
CA THR A 117 -10.97 -2.45 -25.07
C THR A 117 -11.19 -2.74 -26.57
N SER A 118 -10.49 -3.73 -27.10
CA SER A 118 -10.73 -4.22 -28.47
C SER A 118 -12.17 -4.68 -28.71
N THR A 119 -12.91 -5.01 -27.65
CA THR A 119 -14.32 -5.41 -27.67
C THR A 119 -15.28 -4.22 -27.50
N GLY A 120 -14.79 -2.97 -27.46
CA GLY A 120 -15.59 -1.75 -27.32
C GLY A 120 -16.04 -1.41 -25.90
N ILE A 121 -15.59 -2.12 -24.89
CA ILE A 121 -15.90 -1.83 -23.47
C ILE A 121 -15.15 -0.55 -23.04
N LYS A 122 -15.88 0.43 -22.52
CA LYS A 122 -15.30 1.64 -21.92
C LYS A 122 -14.72 1.30 -20.55
N LEU A 123 -13.47 1.66 -20.33
CA LEU A 123 -12.77 1.47 -19.07
C LEU A 123 -12.74 2.77 -18.27
N ALA A 124 -12.95 2.64 -16.98
CA ALA A 124 -12.63 3.68 -15.99
C ALA A 124 -11.64 3.05 -14.99
N LEU A 125 -10.49 3.70 -14.82
CA LEU A 125 -9.44 3.28 -13.90
C LEU A 125 -9.28 4.33 -12.81
N GLN A 126 -9.20 3.92 -11.55
CA GLN A 126 -8.88 4.81 -10.44
C GLN A 126 -7.45 4.56 -9.98
N LEU A 127 -6.64 5.60 -10.01
CA LEU A 127 -5.25 5.61 -9.56
C LEU A 127 -5.14 6.42 -8.27
N PRO A 128 -4.74 5.82 -7.15
CA PRO A 128 -4.63 6.52 -5.88
C PRO A 128 -3.28 7.22 -5.73
N HIS A 129 -3.28 8.45 -5.21
CA HIS A 129 -2.13 9.14 -4.64
C HIS A 129 -2.42 9.45 -3.18
N THR A 130 -1.76 8.75 -2.26
CA THR A 130 -2.01 8.85 -0.82
C THR A 130 -1.07 9.84 -0.17
N VAL A 131 -1.61 10.73 0.63
CA VAL A 131 -0.88 11.77 1.36
C VAL A 131 -1.10 11.60 2.86
N TYR A 132 -0.01 11.59 3.61
CA TYR A 132 -0.01 11.61 5.07
C TYR A 132 0.54 12.95 5.55
N LEU A 133 -0.22 13.62 6.42
CA LEU A 133 0.18 14.82 7.14
C LEU A 133 0.52 14.39 8.57
N LEU A 134 1.80 14.27 8.86
CA LEU A 134 2.30 13.69 10.10
C LEU A 134 2.49 14.74 11.17
N ASP A 135 2.30 14.35 12.41
CA ASP A 135 2.73 15.09 13.59
C ASP A 135 4.27 14.98 13.76
N LYS A 136 4.85 15.94 14.48
CA LYS A 136 6.27 15.90 14.88
C LYS A 136 6.55 14.89 15.99
N ASN A 137 5.53 14.38 16.65
CA ASN A 137 5.67 13.43 17.74
C ASN A 137 6.15 12.08 17.20
N ALA A 138 7.32 11.65 17.67
CA ALA A 138 7.81 10.32 17.37
C ALA A 138 6.98 9.27 18.12
N LEU A 139 6.69 8.16 17.46
CA LEU A 139 6.08 7.01 18.09
C LEU A 139 7.03 6.45 19.18
N ASN A 140 6.52 6.29 20.40
CA ASN A 140 7.26 5.62 21.45
C ASN A 140 7.05 4.10 21.36
N PRO A 141 8.12 3.28 21.36
CA PRO A 141 8.02 1.81 21.32
C PRO A 141 7.10 1.22 22.40
N ASP A 142 7.02 1.85 23.58
CA ASP A 142 6.19 1.38 24.71
C ASP A 142 4.69 1.54 24.44
N GLN A 143 4.31 2.38 23.47
CA GLN A 143 2.93 2.59 23.06
C GLN A 143 2.46 1.58 22.02
N ILE A 144 3.36 0.71 21.54
CA ILE A 144 3.02 -0.40 20.67
C ILE A 144 2.97 -1.68 21.50
N ALA A 145 1.80 -2.31 21.55
CA ALA A 145 1.59 -3.53 22.29
C ALA A 145 1.27 -4.70 21.38
N TRP A 146 1.87 -5.86 21.64
CA TRP A 146 1.41 -7.11 21.06
C TRP A 146 0.16 -7.58 21.84
N VAL A 147 -0.94 -7.80 21.12
CA VAL A 147 -2.17 -8.39 21.67
C VAL A 147 -2.06 -9.91 21.63
N ARG A 148 -1.56 -10.44 20.53
CA ARG A 148 -1.23 -11.87 20.36
C ARG A 148 -0.15 -12.07 19.30
N ALA A 149 0.56 -13.18 19.37
CA ALA A 149 1.49 -13.65 18.35
C ALA A 149 1.53 -15.19 18.42
N GLU A 150 0.95 -15.84 17.44
CA GLU A 150 0.70 -17.28 17.45
C GLU A 150 1.06 -17.90 16.10
N SER A 151 1.47 -19.18 16.12
CA SER A 151 1.66 -19.97 14.92
C SER A 151 0.87 -21.28 15.02
N SER A 152 0.24 -21.67 13.93
CA SER A 152 -0.52 -22.93 13.81
C SER A 152 -0.08 -23.73 12.60
N ALA A 153 -0.31 -25.03 12.63
CA ALA A 153 -0.17 -25.87 11.45
C ALA A 153 -1.39 -25.70 10.53
N ALA A 154 -1.16 -25.48 9.25
CA ALA A 154 -2.19 -25.35 8.22
C ALA A 154 -1.81 -26.29 7.05
N GLY A 155 -2.18 -27.56 7.15
CA GLY A 155 -1.75 -28.59 6.20
C GLY A 155 -0.23 -28.77 6.20
N ASN A 156 0.38 -28.60 5.03
CA ASN A 156 1.85 -28.70 4.86
C ASN A 156 2.58 -27.36 5.15
N LYS A 157 1.84 -26.31 5.49
CA LYS A 157 2.37 -24.97 5.81
C LYS A 157 2.10 -24.62 7.25
N ARG A 158 2.67 -23.55 7.71
CA ARG A 158 2.31 -22.91 8.98
C ARG A 158 1.74 -21.54 8.71
N GLN A 159 0.72 -21.19 9.46
CA GLN A 159 0.13 -19.86 9.46
C GLN A 159 0.52 -19.13 10.73
N ILE A 160 0.92 -17.88 10.59
CA ILE A 160 1.20 -16.98 11.70
C ILE A 160 0.04 -15.98 11.77
N VAL A 161 -0.54 -15.86 12.95
CA VAL A 161 -1.56 -14.86 13.26
C VAL A 161 -1.05 -14.02 14.42
N ALA A 162 -0.81 -12.76 14.14
CA ALA A 162 -0.35 -11.82 15.15
C ALA A 162 -1.24 -10.58 15.14
N GLU A 163 -1.30 -9.89 16.26
CA GLU A 163 -2.11 -8.69 16.42
C GLU A 163 -1.34 -7.67 17.25
N VAL A 164 -1.20 -6.47 16.71
CA VAL A 164 -0.50 -5.36 17.31
C VAL A 164 -1.44 -4.17 17.48
N GLU A 165 -1.29 -3.43 18.56
CA GLU A 165 -2.11 -2.25 18.86
C GLU A 165 -1.22 -1.02 19.08
N ASN A 166 -1.59 0.10 18.46
CA ASN A 166 -0.98 1.40 18.66
C ASN A 166 -1.80 2.22 19.64
N HIS A 167 -1.34 2.33 20.88
CA HIS A 167 -2.00 3.11 21.94
C HIS A 167 -1.67 4.62 21.90
N SER A 168 -0.90 5.06 20.90
CA SER A 168 -0.53 6.46 20.75
C SER A 168 -1.47 7.24 19.83
N ASN A 169 -1.31 8.56 19.85
CA ASN A 169 -1.92 9.46 18.86
C ASN A 169 -1.00 9.69 17.64
N ALA A 170 0.14 8.99 17.55
CA ALA A 170 1.09 9.13 16.46
C ALA A 170 0.84 8.07 15.38
N PHE A 171 0.97 8.49 14.12
CA PHE A 171 1.06 7.58 12.99
C PHE A 171 2.48 7.02 12.88
N SER A 172 2.60 5.77 12.48
CA SER A 172 3.87 5.19 12.09
C SER A 172 3.70 4.18 10.95
N ARG A 173 4.84 3.79 10.38
CA ARG A 173 4.90 2.76 9.35
C ARG A 173 5.81 1.63 9.80
N VAL A 174 5.27 0.43 9.82
CA VAL A 174 6.08 -0.79 9.83
C VAL A 174 6.71 -0.90 8.45
N ARG A 175 8.03 -0.89 8.38
CA ARG A 175 8.79 -0.96 7.11
C ARG A 175 8.86 -2.40 6.60
N ASP A 176 9.07 -3.32 7.52
CA ASP A 176 9.24 -4.74 7.24
C ASP A 176 8.72 -5.57 8.42
N VAL A 177 8.14 -6.73 8.12
CA VAL A 177 7.77 -7.74 9.10
C VAL A 177 8.71 -8.91 8.92
N GLN A 178 9.46 -9.27 9.95
CA GLN A 178 10.42 -10.37 9.91
C GLN A 178 9.96 -11.50 10.81
N VAL A 179 10.02 -12.71 10.28
CA VAL A 179 9.77 -13.93 11.03
C VAL A 179 11.04 -14.78 11.03
N THR A 180 11.44 -15.23 12.20
CA THR A 180 12.64 -16.05 12.38
C THR A 180 12.30 -17.42 12.97
N SER A 181 13.11 -18.41 12.59
CA SER A 181 13.12 -19.76 13.12
C SER A 181 14.57 -20.20 13.39
N ALA A 182 14.77 -21.39 13.95
CA ALA A 182 16.10 -21.96 14.14
C ALA A 182 16.94 -22.03 12.85
N ASN A 183 16.29 -22.22 11.69
CA ASN A 183 16.97 -22.50 10.42
C ASN A 183 16.83 -21.40 9.37
N GLY A 184 16.22 -20.26 9.70
CA GLY A 184 16.05 -19.22 8.70
C GLY A 184 15.20 -18.05 9.12
N LYS A 185 15.12 -17.09 8.21
CA LYS A 185 14.39 -15.84 8.36
C LYS A 185 13.64 -15.54 7.07
N GLN A 186 12.42 -15.03 7.19
CA GLN A 186 11.59 -14.57 6.08
C GLN A 186 11.09 -13.16 6.36
N SER A 187 11.11 -12.32 5.32
CA SER A 187 10.62 -10.94 5.38
C SER A 187 9.32 -10.82 4.59
N PHE A 188 8.41 -9.99 5.12
CA PHE A 188 7.12 -9.69 4.54
C PHE A 188 6.94 -8.17 4.45
N ALA A 189 6.07 -7.72 3.54
CA ALA A 189 5.79 -6.31 3.36
C ALA A 189 5.28 -5.66 4.65
N GLY A 190 5.77 -4.45 4.91
CA GLY A 190 5.28 -3.62 5.99
C GLY A 190 3.91 -2.99 5.70
N PHE A 191 3.41 -2.23 6.67
CA PHE A 191 2.09 -1.63 6.62
C PHE A 191 2.04 -0.32 7.43
N PRO A 192 1.08 0.59 7.13
CA PRO A 192 0.81 1.73 7.98
C PRO A 192 0.14 1.29 9.29
N LEU A 193 0.54 1.89 10.41
CA LEU A 193 -0.06 1.68 11.72
C LEU A 193 -0.60 3.01 12.24
N PHE A 194 -1.93 3.13 12.25
CA PHE A 194 -2.63 4.36 12.57
C PHE A 194 -2.80 4.57 14.09
N PRO A 195 -3.02 5.80 14.54
CA PRO A 195 -3.33 6.11 15.93
C PRO A 195 -4.52 5.29 16.44
N GLY A 196 -4.38 4.67 17.63
CA GLY A 196 -5.43 3.86 18.24
C GLY A 196 -5.84 2.60 17.47
N GLN A 197 -5.12 2.24 16.41
CA GLN A 197 -5.46 1.11 15.58
C GLN A 197 -4.94 -0.20 16.16
N ARG A 198 -5.81 -1.21 16.10
CA ARG A 198 -5.46 -2.63 16.24
C ARG A 198 -5.30 -3.21 14.84
N ARG A 199 -4.14 -3.85 14.57
CA ARG A 199 -3.77 -4.39 13.27
C ARG A 199 -3.57 -5.89 13.36
N LEU A 200 -4.35 -6.65 12.58
CA LEU A 200 -4.18 -8.08 12.37
C LEU A 200 -3.12 -8.32 11.29
N ILE A 201 -2.24 -9.28 11.54
CA ILE A 201 -1.14 -9.71 10.67
C ILE A 201 -1.33 -11.20 10.45
N GLU A 202 -1.59 -11.59 9.20
CA GLU A 202 -1.72 -12.98 8.80
C GLU A 202 -0.66 -13.28 7.76
N LEU A 203 0.21 -14.28 8.04
CA LEU A 203 1.35 -14.62 7.19
C LEU A 203 1.42 -16.12 6.99
N ASP A 204 1.75 -16.53 5.77
CA ASP A 204 2.10 -17.90 5.46
C ASP A 204 3.60 -18.10 5.67
N TRP A 205 3.97 -19.09 6.46
CA TRP A 205 5.35 -19.49 6.71
C TRP A 205 5.70 -20.73 5.90
N ASP A 206 6.67 -20.55 4.99
CA ASP A 206 7.15 -21.63 4.10
C ASP A 206 8.45 -22.29 4.60
N GLY A 207 8.97 -21.87 5.77
CA GLY A 207 10.21 -22.43 6.34
C GLY A 207 10.05 -23.86 6.86
N SER A 208 11.13 -24.66 6.76
CA SER A 208 11.15 -26.05 7.22
C SER A 208 11.06 -26.21 8.75
N ALA A 209 11.62 -25.25 9.50
CA ALA A 209 11.54 -25.20 10.96
C ALA A 209 10.33 -24.37 11.40
N ALA A 210 9.81 -24.63 12.59
CA ALA A 210 8.75 -23.84 13.18
C ALA A 210 9.19 -22.37 13.36
N PRO A 211 8.33 -21.39 13.06
CA PRO A 211 8.64 -19.99 13.34
C PRO A 211 8.62 -19.76 14.86
N GLU A 212 9.61 -19.02 15.35
CA GLU A 212 9.84 -18.80 16.79
C GLU A 212 9.53 -17.36 17.22
N ARG A 213 9.83 -16.39 16.33
CA ARG A 213 9.72 -14.97 16.65
C ARG A 213 9.21 -14.17 15.47
N ILE A 214 8.40 -13.16 15.77
CA ILE A 214 7.97 -12.11 14.83
C ILE A 214 8.54 -10.76 15.29
N GLN A 215 9.03 -9.96 14.33
CA GLN A 215 9.58 -8.62 14.55
C GLN A 215 8.95 -7.64 13.58
N LEU A 216 8.56 -6.48 14.07
CA LEU A 216 8.15 -5.33 13.28
C LEU A 216 9.29 -4.32 13.27
N ASP A 217 9.77 -3.96 12.08
CA ASP A 217 10.80 -2.96 11.88
C ASP A 217 10.15 -1.60 11.58
N PHE A 218 10.36 -0.64 12.47
CA PHE A 218 10.00 0.77 12.31
C PHE A 218 11.25 1.58 11.91
N ASP A 219 11.09 2.86 11.59
CA ASP A 219 12.22 3.71 11.17
C ASP A 219 13.33 3.83 12.24
N HIS A 220 12.95 3.84 13.52
CA HIS A 220 13.88 4.15 14.62
C HIS A 220 13.96 3.07 15.69
N PHE A 221 13.11 2.06 15.64
CA PHE A 221 13.09 0.97 16.61
C PHE A 221 12.52 -0.32 16.01
N LYS A 222 12.62 -1.40 16.77
CA LYS A 222 12.04 -2.70 16.48
C LYS A 222 11.13 -3.14 17.61
N LYS A 223 10.08 -3.88 17.27
CA LYS A 223 9.16 -4.48 18.24
C LYS A 223 9.06 -5.97 17.98
N GLU A 224 9.46 -6.79 18.95
CA GLU A 224 9.53 -8.25 18.82
C GLU A 224 8.53 -8.94 19.72
N SER A 225 8.13 -10.14 19.34
CA SER A 225 7.37 -11.09 20.17
C SER A 225 7.74 -12.51 19.81
N ASP A 226 7.81 -13.37 20.82
CA ASP A 226 7.89 -14.81 20.58
C ASP A 226 6.54 -15.33 20.09
N LEU A 227 6.58 -16.28 19.14
CA LEU A 227 5.40 -16.93 18.60
C LEU A 227 5.02 -18.13 19.47
N LYS A 228 3.82 -18.10 20.02
CA LYS A 228 3.25 -19.22 20.76
C LYS A 228 2.59 -20.20 19.80
N ALA A 229 2.63 -21.51 20.15
CA ALA A 229 1.78 -22.45 19.44
C ALA A 229 0.32 -22.09 19.67
N ALA A 230 -0.45 -21.95 18.59
CA ALA A 230 -1.88 -21.72 18.73
C ALA A 230 -2.52 -22.89 19.47
N SER A 231 -3.30 -22.59 20.51
CA SER A 231 -4.12 -23.60 21.20
C SER A 231 -5.09 -24.18 20.17
N SER A 232 -5.01 -25.47 19.91
CA SER A 232 -6.02 -26.16 19.12
C SER A 232 -7.37 -25.99 19.85
N ALA A 233 -8.25 -25.19 19.25
CA ALA A 233 -9.62 -25.16 19.72
C ALA A 233 -10.19 -26.57 19.57
N GLN A 234 -10.56 -27.17 20.70
CA GLN A 234 -11.33 -28.42 20.76
C GLN A 234 -12.78 -28.17 20.29
#